data_48471e9275dd5af9b87cef2252b01c3c
#
_entry.id   48471e9275dd5af9b87cef2252b01c3c
#
_cell.length_a   1.000
_cell.length_b   1.000
_cell.length_c   1.000
_cell.angle_alpha   90.00
_cell.angle_beta   90.00
_cell.angle_gamma   90.00
#
_symmetry.space_group_name_H-M   'P 1'
#
loop_
_entity.id
_entity.type
_entity.pdbx_description
1 polymer ?
#
loop_
_entity_poly.entity_id
_entity_poly.type
_entity_poly.pdbx_seq_one_letter_code
_entity_poly.pdbx_strand_id
1 'polypeptide(L)'
;MNRTMRISFSLKNTYRVNSILYSLKQIPLLKKLLPQALYQVWGFKILANIVAGIWEVLSLFLGKFLYFITMVGGVGILYKKAAQDDVFLHILLFLTIIGAFMNTYIFNPTRDKYYAMILMRMDAREYTLVHYGYAILFKIVIGFLPFAIYFGRVRKVPLWICLLIPFFVAGLKMAVAAYTLWDYEKRGVATNENKLGKLAWVVTGLLLAAAYGLPAVGVVLPMKATAALFILGILAGIASARK
;
A
#
# COMPACT_ATOMS: atom_id res chain seq x y z
N MET A 1 -16.56 -5.27 16.91
CA MET A 1 -16.24 -4.82 15.54
C MET A 1 -17.17 -3.66 15.21
N ASN A 2 -16.65 -2.49 14.90
CA ASN A 2 -17.43 -1.27 14.68
C ASN A 2 -18.43 -1.48 13.51
N ARG A 3 -19.66 -0.97 13.62
CA ARG A 3 -20.72 -1.07 12.59
C ARG A 3 -20.23 -0.58 11.23
N THR A 4 -19.50 0.52 11.21
CA THR A 4 -18.88 1.13 10.03
C THR A 4 -17.91 0.18 9.34
N MET A 5 -17.06 -0.51 10.10
CA MET A 5 -16.13 -1.50 9.58
C MET A 5 -16.87 -2.66 8.90
N ARG A 6 -17.92 -3.20 9.54
CA ARG A 6 -18.73 -4.28 8.97
C ARG A 6 -19.40 -3.89 7.66
N ILE A 7 -19.98 -2.68 7.60
CA ILE A 7 -20.61 -2.15 6.39
C ILE A 7 -19.59 -1.94 5.28
N SER A 8 -18.42 -1.34 5.58
CA SER A 8 -17.34 -1.13 4.61
C SER A 8 -16.84 -2.44 4.00
N PHE A 9 -16.63 -3.47 4.83
CA PHE A 9 -16.25 -4.80 4.34
C PHE A 9 -17.33 -5.47 3.51
N SER A 10 -18.60 -5.41 3.95
CA SER A 10 -19.74 -5.96 3.23
C SER A 10 -19.88 -5.33 1.84
N LEU A 11 -19.83 -4.00 1.74
CA LEU A 11 -19.87 -3.27 0.47
C LEU A 11 -18.76 -3.72 -0.47
N LYS A 12 -17.51 -3.72 0.02
CA LYS A 12 -16.35 -4.09 -0.77
C LYS A 12 -16.42 -5.54 -1.26
N ASN A 13 -16.88 -6.46 -0.39
CA ASN A 13 -17.07 -7.86 -0.77
C ASN A 13 -18.16 -8.02 -1.82
N THR A 14 -19.30 -7.36 -1.67
CA THR A 14 -20.39 -7.38 -2.64
C THR A 14 -19.93 -6.91 -4.02
N TYR A 15 -19.14 -5.84 -4.08
CA TYR A 15 -18.58 -5.37 -5.36
C TYR A 15 -17.64 -6.37 -6.00
N ARG A 16 -16.77 -6.97 -5.22
CA ARG A 16 -15.83 -7.98 -5.74
C ARG A 16 -16.57 -9.21 -6.26
N VAL A 17 -17.53 -9.72 -5.50
CA VAL A 17 -18.34 -10.87 -5.91
C VAL A 17 -19.05 -10.56 -7.21
N ASN A 18 -19.73 -9.42 -7.30
CA ASN A 18 -20.42 -9.02 -8.53
C ASN A 18 -19.45 -8.81 -9.71
N SER A 19 -18.27 -8.26 -9.48
CA SER A 19 -17.24 -8.11 -10.50
C SER A 19 -16.74 -9.46 -11.01
N ILE A 20 -16.50 -10.42 -10.12
CA ILE A 20 -16.07 -11.77 -10.48
C ILE A 20 -17.17 -12.48 -11.29
N LEU A 21 -18.41 -12.42 -10.85
CA LEU A 21 -19.55 -13.00 -11.56
C LEU A 21 -19.73 -12.38 -12.94
N TYR A 22 -19.54 -11.05 -13.05
CA TYR A 22 -19.56 -10.34 -14.32
C TYR A 22 -18.43 -10.81 -15.24
N SER A 23 -17.21 -10.92 -14.73
CA SER A 23 -16.05 -11.39 -15.51
C SER A 23 -16.23 -12.83 -16.00
N LEU A 24 -16.77 -13.72 -15.17
CA LEU A 24 -17.11 -15.09 -15.56
C LEU A 24 -18.12 -15.12 -16.72
N LYS A 25 -19.11 -14.22 -16.70
CA LYS A 25 -20.10 -14.10 -17.75
C LYS A 25 -19.55 -13.58 -19.09
N GLN A 26 -18.39 -12.90 -19.05
CA GLN A 26 -17.72 -12.42 -20.28
C GLN A 26 -16.94 -13.53 -21.01
N ILE A 27 -16.64 -14.65 -20.36
CA ILE A 27 -15.92 -15.77 -20.97
C ILE A 27 -16.87 -16.47 -21.96
N PRO A 28 -16.54 -16.55 -23.28
CA PRO A 28 -17.46 -17.05 -24.31
C PRO A 28 -17.98 -18.47 -24.05
N LEU A 29 -17.13 -19.34 -23.49
CA LEU A 29 -17.48 -20.72 -23.16
C LEU A 29 -18.48 -20.79 -22.01
N LEU A 30 -18.27 -19.98 -20.97
CA LEU A 30 -19.10 -19.95 -19.76
C LEU A 30 -20.40 -19.18 -20.00
N LYS A 31 -20.42 -18.21 -20.91
CA LYS A 31 -21.62 -17.44 -21.27
C LYS A 31 -22.78 -18.33 -21.74
N LYS A 32 -22.48 -19.43 -22.45
CA LYS A 32 -23.48 -20.40 -22.93
C LYS A 32 -24.00 -21.34 -21.83
N LEU A 33 -23.17 -21.59 -20.80
CA LEU A 33 -23.45 -22.55 -19.72
C LEU A 33 -24.09 -21.88 -18.51
N LEU A 34 -23.86 -20.57 -18.32
CA LEU A 34 -24.30 -19.87 -17.12
C LEU A 34 -25.70 -19.25 -17.32
N PRO A 35 -26.63 -19.45 -16.36
CA PRO A 35 -27.97 -18.90 -16.44
C PRO A 35 -27.96 -17.36 -16.42
N GLN A 36 -28.98 -16.76 -17.05
CA GLN A 36 -29.12 -15.29 -17.04
C GLN A 36 -29.24 -14.72 -15.62
N ALA A 37 -29.80 -15.49 -14.70
CA ALA A 37 -29.97 -15.16 -13.27
C ALA A 37 -28.76 -15.54 -12.41
N LEU A 38 -27.52 -15.56 -12.96
CA LEU A 38 -26.29 -15.96 -12.26
C LEU A 38 -26.13 -15.29 -10.88
N TYR A 39 -26.53 -14.03 -10.77
CA TYR A 39 -26.47 -13.26 -9.52
C TYR A 39 -27.45 -13.72 -8.45
N GLN A 40 -28.45 -14.54 -8.82
CA GLN A 40 -29.45 -15.07 -7.88
C GLN A 40 -29.09 -16.47 -7.36
N VAL A 41 -28.24 -17.20 -8.09
CA VAL A 41 -27.86 -18.57 -7.71
C VAL A 41 -26.87 -18.56 -6.55
N TRP A 42 -27.32 -19.08 -5.42
CA TRP A 42 -26.57 -19.08 -4.15
C TRP A 42 -25.19 -19.76 -4.25
N GLY A 43 -25.10 -20.90 -4.94
CA GLY A 43 -23.83 -21.62 -5.14
C GLY A 43 -22.74 -20.79 -5.84
N PHE A 44 -23.10 -20.04 -6.88
CA PHE A 44 -22.15 -19.15 -7.57
C PHE A 44 -21.72 -17.95 -6.71
N LYS A 45 -22.60 -17.46 -5.82
CA LYS A 45 -22.21 -16.41 -4.86
C LYS A 45 -21.20 -16.93 -3.85
N ILE A 46 -21.35 -18.16 -3.36
CA ILE A 46 -20.36 -18.78 -2.46
C ILE A 46 -19.02 -18.94 -3.18
N LEU A 47 -19.03 -19.53 -4.38
CA LEU A 47 -17.81 -19.69 -5.17
C LEU A 47 -17.12 -18.35 -5.41
N ALA A 48 -17.86 -17.33 -5.83
CA ALA A 48 -17.30 -15.99 -6.05
C ALA A 48 -16.78 -15.35 -4.74
N ASN A 49 -17.40 -15.61 -3.59
CA ASN A 49 -16.88 -15.17 -2.28
C ASN A 49 -15.57 -15.86 -1.93
N ILE A 50 -15.45 -17.16 -2.17
CA ILE A 50 -14.21 -17.90 -1.94
C ILE A 50 -13.08 -17.36 -2.84
N VAL A 51 -13.35 -17.19 -4.14
CA VAL A 51 -12.40 -16.63 -5.10
C VAL A 51 -12.02 -15.20 -4.70
N ALA A 52 -12.97 -14.39 -4.28
CA ALA A 52 -12.71 -13.02 -3.81
C ALA A 52 -11.81 -13.01 -2.56
N GLY A 53 -12.02 -13.93 -1.62
CA GLY A 53 -11.19 -14.08 -0.43
C GLY A 53 -9.76 -14.51 -0.76
N ILE A 54 -9.61 -15.53 -1.60
CA ILE A 54 -8.30 -15.99 -2.09
C ILE A 54 -7.57 -14.85 -2.81
N TRP A 55 -8.26 -14.14 -3.70
CA TRP A 55 -7.68 -13.00 -4.41
C TRP A 55 -7.26 -11.86 -3.48
N GLU A 56 -8.03 -11.61 -2.41
CA GLU A 56 -7.65 -10.59 -1.41
C GLU A 56 -6.34 -10.96 -0.71
N VAL A 57 -6.21 -12.22 -0.29
CA VAL A 57 -4.99 -12.73 0.33
C VAL A 57 -3.81 -12.69 -0.65
N LEU A 58 -4.01 -13.19 -1.87
CA LEU A 58 -2.96 -13.16 -2.91
C LEU A 58 -2.53 -11.73 -3.23
N SER A 59 -3.48 -10.81 -3.42
CA SER A 59 -3.18 -9.41 -3.73
C SER A 59 -2.48 -8.68 -2.58
N LEU A 60 -2.72 -9.12 -1.35
CA LEU A 60 -2.03 -8.59 -0.17
C LEU A 60 -0.53 -8.84 -0.24
N PHE A 61 -0.12 -10.02 -0.66
CA PHE A 61 1.28 -10.47 -0.63
C PHE A 61 1.99 -10.35 -1.97
N LEU A 62 1.34 -10.67 -3.08
CA LEU A 62 1.97 -10.74 -4.40
C LEU A 62 2.66 -9.44 -4.82
N GLY A 63 1.99 -8.31 -4.63
CA GLY A 63 2.56 -7.00 -4.97
C GLY A 63 3.81 -6.66 -4.15
N LYS A 64 3.83 -7.03 -2.85
CA LYS A 64 5.00 -6.81 -1.98
C LYS A 64 6.12 -7.78 -2.31
N PHE A 65 5.80 -9.03 -2.61
CA PHE A 65 6.78 -10.01 -3.08
C PHE A 65 7.50 -9.52 -4.34
N LEU A 66 6.73 -9.11 -5.36
CA LEU A 66 7.29 -8.56 -6.59
C LEU A 66 8.13 -7.30 -6.34
N TYR A 67 7.66 -6.40 -5.47
CA TYR A 67 8.41 -5.21 -5.10
C TYR A 67 9.78 -5.57 -4.48
N PHE A 68 9.82 -6.49 -3.52
CA PHE A 68 11.08 -6.89 -2.89
C PHE A 68 12.00 -7.66 -3.84
N ILE A 69 11.47 -8.56 -4.66
CA ILE A 69 12.30 -9.38 -5.55
C ILE A 69 12.85 -8.58 -6.73
N THR A 70 12.07 -7.66 -7.29
CA THR A 70 12.49 -6.90 -8.48
C THR A 70 13.17 -5.59 -8.10
N MET A 71 12.46 -4.70 -7.39
CA MET A 71 12.88 -3.31 -7.20
C MET A 71 13.94 -3.14 -6.13
N VAL A 72 13.94 -3.98 -5.10
CA VAL A 72 14.88 -3.86 -3.97
C VAL A 72 15.97 -4.93 -4.06
N GLY A 73 15.59 -6.21 -4.00
CA GLY A 73 16.53 -7.31 -3.94
C GLY A 73 17.19 -7.60 -5.28
N GLY A 74 16.42 -7.62 -6.38
CA GLY A 74 16.93 -7.93 -7.72
C GLY A 74 17.91 -6.89 -8.22
N VAL A 75 17.53 -5.61 -8.16
CA VAL A 75 18.44 -4.51 -8.54
C VAL A 75 19.64 -4.42 -7.59
N GLY A 76 19.43 -4.65 -6.28
CA GLY A 76 20.49 -4.63 -5.29
C GLY A 76 21.64 -5.62 -5.58
N ILE A 77 21.36 -6.76 -6.24
CA ILE A 77 22.39 -7.75 -6.61
C ILE A 77 23.40 -7.17 -7.63
N LEU A 78 23.00 -6.20 -8.43
CA LEU A 78 23.86 -5.60 -9.45
C LEU A 78 25.00 -4.78 -8.83
N TYR A 79 24.85 -4.31 -7.60
CA TYR A 79 25.83 -3.46 -6.89
C TYR A 79 26.81 -4.30 -6.08
N LYS A 80 27.82 -4.87 -6.75
CA LYS A 80 28.79 -5.78 -6.13
C LYS A 80 29.86 -5.08 -5.26
N LYS A 81 30.04 -3.76 -5.43
CA LYS A 81 31.08 -2.99 -4.73
C LYS A 81 30.72 -2.56 -3.32
N ALA A 82 29.46 -2.55 -2.96
CA ALA A 82 28.97 -2.12 -1.65
C ALA A 82 28.44 -3.32 -0.84
N ALA A 83 28.39 -3.15 0.48
CA ALA A 83 27.80 -4.16 1.37
C ALA A 83 26.32 -4.36 1.05
N GLN A 84 25.92 -5.62 0.87
CA GLN A 84 24.61 -5.95 0.34
C GLN A 84 23.44 -5.64 1.31
N ASP A 85 23.71 -5.64 2.60
CA ASP A 85 22.79 -5.20 3.65
C ASP A 85 22.54 -3.68 3.58
N ASP A 86 23.60 -2.88 3.44
CA ASP A 86 23.51 -1.43 3.28
C ASP A 86 22.77 -1.05 1.99
N VAL A 87 23.12 -1.69 0.86
CA VAL A 87 22.44 -1.46 -0.43
C VAL A 87 20.96 -1.76 -0.35
N PHE A 88 20.59 -2.89 0.26
CA PHE A 88 19.21 -3.29 0.43
C PHE A 88 18.41 -2.24 1.22
N LEU A 89 18.94 -1.79 2.35
CA LEU A 89 18.28 -0.82 3.21
C LEU A 89 18.23 0.57 2.56
N HIS A 90 19.28 0.98 1.85
CA HIS A 90 19.37 2.25 1.13
C HIS A 90 18.28 2.34 0.04
N ILE A 91 18.20 1.34 -0.85
CA ILE A 91 17.19 1.30 -1.91
C ILE A 91 15.79 1.31 -1.29
N LEU A 92 15.56 0.48 -0.28
CA LEU A 92 14.27 0.37 0.40
C LEU A 92 13.85 1.68 1.06
N LEU A 93 14.78 2.42 1.68
CA LEU A 93 14.51 3.73 2.28
C LEU A 93 13.94 4.71 1.23
N PHE A 94 14.70 4.94 0.16
CA PHE A 94 14.30 5.91 -0.87
C PHE A 94 13.02 5.50 -1.59
N LEU A 95 12.88 4.22 -1.96
CA LEU A 95 11.66 3.74 -2.60
C LEU A 95 10.43 3.82 -1.67
N THR A 96 10.64 3.65 -0.36
CA THR A 96 9.55 3.81 0.60
C THR A 96 9.10 5.27 0.72
N ILE A 97 10.04 6.22 0.72
CA ILE A 97 9.72 7.66 0.71
C ILE A 97 8.93 8.01 -0.55
N ILE A 98 9.40 7.58 -1.72
CA ILE A 98 8.68 7.78 -2.99
C ILE A 98 7.29 7.15 -2.94
N GLY A 99 7.20 5.90 -2.51
CA GLY A 99 5.94 5.16 -2.43
C GLY A 99 4.96 5.74 -1.42
N ALA A 100 5.42 6.27 -0.29
CA ALA A 100 4.57 6.96 0.67
C ALA A 100 3.99 8.25 0.06
N PHE A 101 4.82 9.03 -0.65
CA PHE A 101 4.39 10.26 -1.27
C PHE A 101 3.45 10.04 -2.47
N MET A 102 3.77 9.08 -3.36
CA MET A 102 3.01 8.86 -4.60
C MET A 102 1.76 7.98 -4.42
N ASN A 103 1.70 7.14 -3.39
CA ASN A 103 0.65 6.13 -3.23
C ASN A 103 -0.16 6.30 -1.93
N THR A 104 -0.26 7.51 -1.41
CA THR A 104 -1.14 7.83 -0.29
C THR A 104 -2.31 8.64 -0.80
N TYR A 105 -3.51 8.05 -0.82
CA TYR A 105 -4.73 8.65 -1.34
C TYR A 105 -5.78 8.75 -0.23
N ILE A 106 -6.16 9.97 0.14
CA ILE A 106 -7.21 10.24 1.13
C ILE A 106 -8.49 10.72 0.45
N PHE A 107 -8.37 11.66 -0.48
CA PHE A 107 -9.50 12.30 -1.14
C PHE A 107 -9.93 11.62 -2.44
N ASN A 108 -9.14 10.66 -2.94
CA ASN A 108 -9.45 10.00 -4.21
C ASN A 108 -10.86 9.39 -4.20
N PRO A 109 -11.78 9.82 -5.09
CA PRO A 109 -13.15 9.31 -5.15
C PRO A 109 -13.13 7.86 -5.63
N THR A 110 -13.60 6.97 -4.79
CA THR A 110 -13.82 5.56 -5.15
C THR A 110 -15.32 5.24 -5.08
N ARG A 111 -15.75 4.21 -5.81
CA ARG A 111 -17.14 3.76 -5.76
C ARG A 111 -17.58 3.43 -4.33
N ASP A 112 -16.71 2.79 -3.57
CA ASP A 112 -16.99 2.41 -2.17
C ASP A 112 -17.26 3.64 -1.30
N LYS A 113 -16.46 4.70 -1.48
CA LYS A 113 -16.67 5.98 -0.77
C LYS A 113 -17.99 6.63 -1.18
N TYR A 114 -18.31 6.66 -2.47
CA TYR A 114 -19.58 7.20 -2.95
C TYR A 114 -20.77 6.49 -2.31
N TYR A 115 -20.79 5.16 -2.33
CA TYR A 115 -21.88 4.39 -1.73
C TYR A 115 -21.95 4.60 -0.21
N ALA A 116 -20.83 4.57 0.48
CA ALA A 116 -20.80 4.74 1.92
C ALA A 116 -21.23 6.15 2.36
N MET A 117 -20.66 7.19 1.75
CA MET A 117 -20.86 8.56 2.23
C MET A 117 -22.13 9.21 1.64
N ILE A 118 -22.44 8.94 0.36
CA ILE A 118 -23.58 9.60 -0.31
C ILE A 118 -24.85 8.77 -0.16
N LEU A 119 -24.82 7.49 -0.54
CA LEU A 119 -26.04 6.68 -0.54
C LEU A 119 -26.41 6.17 0.86
N MET A 120 -25.45 5.74 1.66
CA MET A 120 -25.67 5.24 3.01
C MET A 120 -25.56 6.32 4.09
N ARG A 121 -25.18 7.55 3.72
CA ARG A 121 -25.03 8.71 4.62
C ARG A 121 -24.17 8.41 5.85
N MET A 122 -23.10 7.62 5.67
CA MET A 122 -22.15 7.34 6.73
C MET A 122 -21.29 8.57 6.99
N ASP A 123 -20.85 8.75 8.24
CA ASP A 123 -19.90 9.80 8.57
C ASP A 123 -18.59 9.61 7.79
N ALA A 124 -18.20 10.66 7.05
CA ALA A 124 -17.05 10.62 6.16
C ALA A 124 -15.72 10.42 6.91
N ARG A 125 -15.62 11.04 8.11
CA ARG A 125 -14.43 10.92 8.96
C ARG A 125 -14.28 9.51 9.50
N GLU A 126 -15.36 8.97 10.08
CA GLU A 126 -15.35 7.61 10.64
C GLU A 126 -15.05 6.57 9.55
N TYR A 127 -15.70 6.67 8.39
CA TYR A 127 -15.45 5.76 7.27
C TYR A 127 -14.00 5.82 6.79
N THR A 128 -13.46 7.02 6.61
CA THR A 128 -12.09 7.22 6.14
C THR A 128 -11.06 6.68 7.14
N LEU A 129 -11.23 6.96 8.43
CA LEU A 129 -10.33 6.47 9.48
C LEU A 129 -10.34 4.94 9.58
N VAL A 130 -11.52 4.32 9.55
CA VAL A 130 -11.65 2.85 9.58
C VAL A 130 -11.01 2.22 8.34
N HIS A 131 -11.30 2.75 7.15
CA HIS A 131 -10.77 2.22 5.91
C HIS A 131 -9.25 2.38 5.80
N TYR A 132 -8.75 3.55 6.19
CA TYR A 132 -7.32 3.86 6.16
C TYR A 132 -6.54 3.09 7.22
N GLY A 133 -7.09 2.98 8.45
CA GLY A 133 -6.51 2.17 9.52
C GLY A 133 -6.41 0.70 9.14
N TYR A 134 -7.44 0.14 8.52
CA TYR A 134 -7.38 -1.22 7.96
C TYR A 134 -6.30 -1.35 6.88
N ALA A 135 -6.20 -0.38 5.96
CA ALA A 135 -5.21 -0.42 4.90
C ALA A 135 -3.78 -0.36 5.47
N ILE A 136 -3.53 0.46 6.49
CA ILE A 136 -2.22 0.53 7.16
C ILE A 136 -1.92 -0.78 7.89
N LEU A 137 -2.83 -1.25 8.75
CA LEU A 137 -2.58 -2.43 9.58
C LEU A 137 -2.40 -3.70 8.73
N PHE A 138 -3.37 -4.02 7.88
CA PHE A 138 -3.36 -5.27 7.13
C PHE A 138 -2.54 -5.20 5.85
N LYS A 139 -2.74 -4.18 5.01
CA LYS A 139 -2.06 -4.13 3.72
C LYS A 139 -0.59 -3.71 3.84
N ILE A 140 -0.24 -2.88 4.82
CA ILE A 140 1.13 -2.43 4.99
C ILE A 140 1.82 -3.29 6.03
N VAL A 141 1.42 -3.23 7.31
CA VAL A 141 2.18 -3.92 8.37
C VAL A 141 2.22 -5.43 8.11
N ILE A 142 1.05 -6.08 8.04
CA ILE A 142 1.00 -7.54 7.83
C ILE A 142 1.52 -7.94 6.45
N GLY A 143 1.21 -7.17 5.41
CA GLY A 143 1.63 -7.49 4.04
C GLY A 143 3.13 -7.34 3.78
N PHE A 144 3.82 -6.39 4.41
CA PHE A 144 5.28 -6.20 4.27
C PHE A 144 6.10 -7.10 5.18
N LEU A 145 5.58 -7.44 6.36
CA LEU A 145 6.33 -8.13 7.41
C LEU A 145 7.06 -9.40 6.94
N PRO A 146 6.40 -10.38 6.31
CA PRO A 146 7.07 -11.62 5.91
C PRO A 146 8.19 -11.38 4.90
N PHE A 147 7.99 -10.47 3.96
CA PHE A 147 9.00 -10.17 2.94
C PHE A 147 10.15 -9.31 3.48
N ALA A 148 9.88 -8.36 4.36
CA ALA A 148 10.91 -7.58 5.02
C ALA A 148 11.83 -8.50 5.85
N ILE A 149 11.28 -9.49 6.56
CA ILE A 149 12.05 -10.47 7.30
C ILE A 149 12.83 -11.37 6.33
N TYR A 150 12.16 -11.99 5.37
CA TYR A 150 12.79 -12.94 4.46
C TYR A 150 13.95 -12.32 3.67
N PHE A 151 13.67 -11.25 2.92
CA PHE A 151 14.68 -10.60 2.09
C PHE A 151 15.77 -9.89 2.90
N GLY A 152 15.40 -9.29 4.06
CA GLY A 152 16.38 -8.68 4.95
C GLY A 152 17.34 -9.72 5.55
N ARG A 153 16.81 -10.88 6.02
CA ARG A 153 17.67 -11.94 6.57
C ARG A 153 18.57 -12.58 5.52
N VAL A 154 18.09 -12.77 4.31
CA VAL A 154 18.93 -13.22 3.17
C VAL A 154 20.10 -12.26 2.92
N ARG A 155 19.93 -10.97 3.17
CA ARG A 155 20.96 -9.91 3.07
C ARG A 155 21.72 -9.65 4.36
N LYS A 156 21.59 -10.52 5.37
CA LYS A 156 22.24 -10.43 6.69
C LYS A 156 21.83 -9.22 7.53
N VAL A 157 20.73 -8.56 7.19
CA VAL A 157 20.16 -7.47 8.00
C VAL A 157 19.67 -8.02 9.35
N PRO A 158 19.97 -7.37 10.48
CA PRO A 158 19.47 -7.76 11.80
C PRO A 158 17.95 -7.79 11.87
N LEU A 159 17.38 -8.77 12.58
CA LEU A 159 15.93 -8.98 12.66
C LEU A 159 15.16 -7.74 13.14
N TRP A 160 15.71 -7.03 14.11
CA TRP A 160 15.04 -5.82 14.65
C TRP A 160 14.88 -4.72 13.60
N ILE A 161 15.82 -4.56 12.66
CA ILE A 161 15.70 -3.61 11.55
C ILE A 161 14.64 -4.11 10.55
N CYS A 162 14.63 -5.41 10.25
CA CYS A 162 13.59 -6.00 9.39
C CYS A 162 12.19 -5.74 9.95
N LEU A 163 12.02 -5.82 11.27
CA LEU A 163 10.75 -5.53 11.94
C LEU A 163 10.38 -4.04 11.87
N LEU A 164 11.35 -3.12 11.85
CA LEU A 164 11.06 -1.68 11.71
C LEU A 164 10.52 -1.31 10.32
N ILE A 165 10.89 -2.03 9.27
CA ILE A 165 10.53 -1.71 7.88
C ILE A 165 9.02 -1.49 7.69
N PRO A 166 8.12 -2.43 8.04
CA PRO A 166 6.68 -2.22 7.84
C PRO A 166 6.13 -1.05 8.65
N PHE A 167 6.64 -0.82 9.85
CA PHE A 167 6.23 0.33 10.67
C PHE A 167 6.74 1.65 10.10
N PHE A 168 7.94 1.68 9.52
CA PHE A 168 8.46 2.83 8.80
C PHE A 168 7.59 3.19 7.59
N VAL A 169 7.21 2.19 6.78
CA VAL A 169 6.27 2.38 5.64
C VAL A 169 4.94 2.95 6.13
N ALA A 170 4.39 2.39 7.21
CA ALA A 170 3.15 2.85 7.82
C ALA A 170 3.28 4.29 8.35
N GLY A 171 4.35 4.58 9.07
CA GLY A 171 4.64 5.89 9.65
C GLY A 171 4.73 6.99 8.59
N LEU A 172 5.49 6.76 7.52
CA LEU A 172 5.60 7.71 6.41
C LEU A 172 4.26 7.95 5.72
N LYS A 173 3.47 6.90 5.48
CA LYS A 173 2.14 7.07 4.90
C LYS A 173 1.19 7.85 5.81
N MET A 174 1.26 7.65 7.12
CA MET A 174 0.50 8.44 8.09
C MET A 174 0.92 9.91 8.07
N ALA A 175 2.22 10.18 8.01
CA ALA A 175 2.74 11.54 7.94
C ALA A 175 2.30 12.27 6.65
N VAL A 176 2.37 11.58 5.50
CA VAL A 176 1.88 12.13 4.22
C VAL A 176 0.36 12.35 4.25
N ALA A 177 -0.38 11.41 4.83
CA ALA A 177 -1.83 11.54 5.01
C ALA A 177 -2.20 12.77 5.85
N ALA A 178 -1.53 12.95 6.99
CA ALA A 178 -1.74 14.11 7.85
C ALA A 178 -1.36 15.43 7.17
N TYR A 179 -0.27 15.44 6.38
CA TYR A 179 0.09 16.60 5.57
C TYR A 179 -1.00 16.95 4.55
N THR A 180 -1.56 15.95 3.86
CA THR A 180 -2.63 16.14 2.88
C THR A 180 -3.90 16.70 3.53
N LEU A 181 -4.25 16.24 4.74
CA LEU A 181 -5.37 16.78 5.51
C LEU A 181 -5.12 18.20 5.96
N TRP A 182 -3.93 18.50 6.48
CA TRP A 182 -3.54 19.87 6.87
C TRP A 182 -3.55 20.84 5.69
N ASP A 183 -3.06 20.42 4.52
CA ASP A 183 -3.11 21.23 3.29
C ASP A 183 -4.55 21.53 2.87
N TYR A 184 -5.44 20.54 2.98
CA TYR A 184 -6.88 20.72 2.74
C TYR A 184 -7.51 21.71 3.73
N GLU A 185 -7.23 21.59 5.02
CA GLU A 185 -7.75 22.52 6.03
C GLU A 185 -7.30 23.96 5.76
N LYS A 186 -6.06 24.14 5.29
CA LYS A 186 -5.51 25.46 4.99
C LYS A 186 -6.04 26.08 3.71
N ARG A 187 -6.25 25.29 2.67
CA ARG A 187 -6.65 25.76 1.33
C ARG A 187 -8.16 25.72 1.08
N GLY A 188 -8.89 24.92 1.84
CA GLY A 188 -10.32 24.66 1.63
C GLY A 188 -10.65 23.86 0.37
N VAL A 189 -9.64 23.38 -0.36
CA VAL A 189 -9.79 22.65 -1.63
C VAL A 189 -8.99 21.34 -1.57
N ALA A 190 -9.67 20.23 -1.90
CA ALA A 190 -9.00 18.94 -1.99
C ALA A 190 -8.01 18.92 -3.17
N THR A 191 -6.76 18.58 -2.86
CA THR A 191 -5.72 18.40 -3.88
C THR A 191 -6.05 17.21 -4.76
N ASN A 192 -5.87 17.34 -6.08
CA ASN A 192 -6.04 16.21 -6.98
C ASN A 192 -4.87 15.23 -6.83
N GLU A 193 -5.06 14.22 -6.01
CA GLU A 193 -4.04 13.20 -5.67
C GLU A 193 -3.60 12.36 -6.89
N ASN A 194 -4.37 12.38 -7.99
CA ASN A 194 -4.01 11.68 -9.23
C ASN A 194 -3.13 12.53 -10.16
N LYS A 195 -2.98 13.83 -9.90
CA LYS A 195 -2.14 14.74 -10.69
C LYS A 195 -1.00 15.27 -9.84
N LEU A 196 0.15 14.62 -9.96
CA LEU A 196 1.38 15.12 -9.37
C LEU A 196 1.86 16.38 -10.11
N GLY A 197 2.15 17.42 -9.36
CA GLY A 197 2.75 18.64 -9.91
C GLY A 197 4.15 18.40 -10.49
N LYS A 198 4.61 19.29 -11.38
CA LYS A 198 5.96 19.19 -11.99
C LYS A 198 7.08 19.03 -10.95
N LEU A 199 7.00 19.77 -9.84
CA LEU A 199 7.97 19.68 -8.75
C LEU A 199 8.01 18.28 -8.13
N ALA A 200 6.85 17.65 -7.91
CA ALA A 200 6.76 16.29 -7.36
C ALA A 200 7.45 15.26 -8.27
N TRP A 201 7.31 15.39 -9.59
CA TRP A 201 8.02 14.54 -10.54
C TRP A 201 9.53 14.73 -10.50
N VAL A 202 10.00 15.98 -10.40
CA VAL A 202 11.44 16.29 -10.26
C VAL A 202 11.99 15.68 -8.98
N VAL A 203 11.32 15.90 -7.84
CA VAL A 203 11.74 15.32 -6.55
C VAL A 203 11.74 13.78 -6.62
N THR A 204 10.73 13.16 -7.20
CA THR A 204 10.69 11.71 -7.39
C THR A 204 11.85 11.21 -8.26
N GLY A 205 12.17 11.91 -9.34
CA GLY A 205 13.32 11.59 -10.20
C GLY A 205 14.65 11.68 -9.45
N LEU A 206 14.84 12.72 -8.64
CA LEU A 206 16.04 12.86 -7.80
C LEU A 206 16.14 11.76 -6.74
N LEU A 207 15.02 11.40 -6.09
CA LEU A 207 15.00 10.30 -5.13
C LEU A 207 15.26 8.94 -5.79
N LEU A 208 14.75 8.70 -7.01
CA LEU A 208 15.08 7.49 -7.78
C LEU A 208 16.56 7.45 -8.18
N ALA A 209 17.09 8.58 -8.60
CA ALA A 209 18.52 8.70 -8.88
C ALA A 209 19.37 8.45 -7.61
N ALA A 210 18.94 8.93 -6.46
CA ALA A 210 19.57 8.63 -5.18
C ALA A 210 19.46 7.15 -4.82
N ALA A 211 18.27 6.54 -4.98
CA ALA A 211 18.02 5.13 -4.65
C ALA A 211 18.94 4.16 -5.41
N TYR A 212 19.14 4.42 -6.69
CA TYR A 212 19.86 3.50 -7.58
C TYR A 212 21.21 4.04 -8.07
N GLY A 213 21.33 5.36 -8.25
CA GLY A 213 22.56 5.98 -8.75
C GLY A 213 23.68 6.04 -7.72
N LEU A 214 23.38 6.37 -6.46
CA LEU A 214 24.39 6.42 -5.41
C LEU A 214 25.06 5.06 -5.16
N PRO A 215 24.31 3.95 -5.02
CA PRO A 215 24.92 2.63 -4.91
C PRO A 215 25.76 2.23 -6.13
N ALA A 216 25.42 2.70 -7.34
CA ALA A 216 26.19 2.43 -8.56
C ALA A 216 27.60 3.02 -8.50
N VAL A 217 27.76 4.18 -7.87
CA VAL A 217 29.07 4.82 -7.63
C VAL A 217 29.72 4.39 -6.31
N GLY A 218 29.14 3.43 -5.60
CA GLY A 218 29.67 2.90 -4.34
C GLY A 218 29.29 3.71 -3.09
N VAL A 219 28.41 4.70 -3.21
CA VAL A 219 27.94 5.53 -2.09
C VAL A 219 26.63 4.96 -1.57
N VAL A 220 26.63 4.43 -0.36
CA VAL A 220 25.44 3.88 0.31
C VAL A 220 25.32 4.44 1.72
N LEU A 221 24.08 4.59 2.18
CA LEU A 221 23.83 4.93 3.58
C LEU A 221 24.15 3.71 4.46
N PRO A 222 24.96 3.85 5.50
CA PRO A 222 25.25 2.76 6.39
C PRO A 222 23.99 2.33 7.15
N MET A 223 23.90 1.06 7.50
CA MET A 223 22.76 0.44 8.17
C MET A 223 22.31 1.21 9.42
N LYS A 224 23.24 1.72 10.23
CA LYS A 224 22.92 2.51 11.44
C LYS A 224 22.18 3.81 11.11
N ALA A 225 22.62 4.52 10.06
CA ALA A 225 21.98 5.76 9.60
C ALA A 225 20.58 5.47 9.05
N THR A 226 20.44 4.41 8.24
CA THR A 226 19.15 4.00 7.68
C THR A 226 18.17 3.57 8.80
N ALA A 227 18.63 2.84 9.81
CA ALA A 227 17.81 2.46 10.96
C ALA A 227 17.35 3.69 11.77
N ALA A 228 18.22 4.68 11.96
CA ALA A 228 17.84 5.95 12.61
C ALA A 228 16.75 6.69 11.80
N LEU A 229 16.87 6.74 10.47
CA LEU A 229 15.84 7.32 9.59
C LEU A 229 14.52 6.55 9.64
N PHE A 230 14.56 5.21 9.77
CA PHE A 230 13.34 4.41 9.97
C PHE A 230 12.64 4.80 11.28
N ILE A 231 13.38 4.93 12.36
CA ILE A 231 12.83 5.36 13.66
C ILE A 231 12.23 6.76 13.55
N LEU A 232 12.92 7.70 12.93
CA LEU A 232 12.41 9.05 12.72
C LEU A 232 11.12 9.06 11.90
N GLY A 233 11.03 8.26 10.84
CA GLY A 233 9.81 8.12 10.04
C GLY A 233 8.64 7.54 10.82
N ILE A 234 8.89 6.56 11.70
CA ILE A 234 7.88 6.01 12.62
C ILE A 234 7.39 7.07 13.60
N LEU A 235 8.32 7.81 14.24
CA LEU A 235 7.98 8.88 15.17
C LEU A 235 7.19 9.99 14.50
N ALA A 236 7.57 10.39 13.28
CA ALA A 236 6.82 11.36 12.49
C ALA A 236 5.38 10.89 12.23
N GLY A 237 5.20 9.63 11.89
CA GLY A 237 3.88 9.03 11.70
C GLY A 237 3.03 9.03 12.98
N ILE A 238 3.61 8.66 14.11
CA ILE A 238 2.93 8.68 15.42
C ILE A 238 2.56 10.11 15.83
N ALA A 239 3.46 11.06 15.67
CA ALA A 239 3.20 12.46 15.96
C ALA A 239 2.06 13.02 15.08
N SER A 240 2.02 12.61 13.80
CA SER A 240 0.97 13.01 12.86
C SER A 240 -0.40 12.41 13.18
N ALA A 241 -0.44 11.22 13.78
CA ALA A 241 -1.70 10.57 14.15
C ALA A 241 -2.39 11.19 15.38
N ARG A 242 -1.67 12.03 16.15
CA ARG A 242 -2.21 12.69 17.34
C ARG A 242 -2.95 14.01 17.06
N LYS A 243 -2.83 14.51 15.85
CA LYS A 243 -3.57 15.70 15.36
C LYS A 243 -4.83 15.26 14.60
#